data_556f559e1e9bc1a6ef46871985d769f7
#
_entry.id   556f559e1e9bc1a6ef46871985d769f7
#
_cell.length_a   1.000
_cell.length_b   1.000
_cell.length_c   1.000
_cell.angle_alpha   90.00
_cell.angle_beta   90.00
_cell.angle_gamma   90.00
#
_symmetry.space_group_name_H-M   'P 1'
#
loop_
_entity.id
_entity.type
_entity.pdbx_description
1 polymer ?
#
loop_
_entity_poly.entity_id
_entity_poly.type
_entity_poly.pdbx_seq_one_letter_code
_entity_poly.pdbx_strand_id
1 'polypeptide(L)'
;MSHGQTHATHVDLGDAQLTERINAGMAAVEEKLRTEIDRGPDFLKDKVSHLSHAGGKRFRPMMALLASEFGKRPQAPEVVKAATVVEMVHVATLYHDDVMDEAERRRGVESANFRWSNSVAILAGDALLAHASRLMGELDTHLSLIHI
;
A
#
# COMPACT_ATOMS: atom_id res chain seq x y z
N MET A 1 19.00 0.85 20.89
CA MET A 1 17.54 0.77 20.83
C MET A 1 17.06 2.00 20.07
N SER A 2 16.93 1.89 18.75
CA SER A 2 16.42 2.98 17.90
C SER A 2 14.98 2.64 17.55
N HIS A 3 14.05 3.39 18.13
CA HIS A 3 12.64 3.30 17.78
C HIS A 3 12.48 3.78 16.34
N GLY A 4 12.12 2.87 15.44
CA GLY A 4 11.67 3.23 14.10
C GLY A 4 10.43 4.12 14.22
N GLN A 5 10.60 5.40 14.00
CA GLN A 5 9.49 6.32 13.83
C GLN A 5 8.78 5.95 12.52
N THR A 6 7.60 5.37 12.63
CA THR A 6 6.64 5.31 11.53
C THR A 6 6.26 6.75 11.20
N HIS A 7 6.86 7.31 10.16
CA HIS A 7 6.44 8.58 9.60
C HIS A 7 5.07 8.37 8.93
N ALA A 8 3.99 8.43 9.73
CA ALA A 8 2.68 8.68 9.18
C ALA A 8 2.75 10.02 8.45
N THR A 9 2.45 10.02 7.16
CA THR A 9 2.47 11.24 6.35
C THR A 9 1.34 12.13 6.85
N HIS A 10 1.68 13.08 7.73
CA HIS A 10 0.73 14.07 8.21
C HIS A 10 0.59 15.15 7.14
N VAL A 11 -0.62 15.35 6.66
CA VAL A 11 -0.95 16.33 5.61
C VAL A 11 -1.73 17.47 6.26
N ASP A 12 -1.44 18.70 5.88
CA ASP A 12 -2.27 19.88 6.17
C ASP A 12 -2.94 20.34 4.86
N LEU A 13 -4.25 20.33 4.84
CA LEU A 13 -5.08 20.65 3.66
C LEU A 13 -5.72 22.04 3.76
N GLY A 14 -5.39 22.82 4.79
CA GLY A 14 -5.96 24.15 5.01
C GLY A 14 -7.39 24.18 5.61
N ASP A 15 -8.09 23.05 5.63
CA ASP A 15 -9.35 22.84 6.34
C ASP A 15 -9.11 21.83 7.46
N ALA A 16 -9.36 22.23 8.71
CA ALA A 16 -9.04 21.40 9.88
C ALA A 16 -9.84 20.09 9.93
N GLN A 17 -11.13 20.12 9.58
CA GLN A 17 -11.97 18.92 9.61
C GLN A 17 -11.63 17.96 8.49
N LEU A 18 -11.38 18.46 7.29
CA LEU A 18 -10.93 17.64 6.16
C LEU A 18 -9.56 17.03 6.47
N THR A 19 -8.63 17.82 6.98
CA THR A 19 -7.30 17.38 7.39
C THR A 19 -7.36 16.23 8.40
N GLU A 20 -8.20 16.36 9.43
CA GLU A 20 -8.39 15.31 10.44
C GLU A 20 -8.94 14.02 9.83
N ARG A 21 -9.98 14.09 8.98
CA ARG A 21 -10.56 12.93 8.33
C ARG A 21 -9.56 12.22 7.41
N ILE A 22 -8.82 12.96 6.61
CA ILE A 22 -7.82 12.38 5.68
C ILE A 22 -6.68 11.75 6.46
N ASN A 23 -6.16 12.39 7.51
CA ASN A 23 -5.11 11.81 8.34
C ASN A 23 -5.58 10.54 9.07
N ALA A 24 -6.82 10.51 9.58
CA ALA A 24 -7.41 9.32 10.16
C ALA A 24 -7.55 8.19 9.11
N GLY A 25 -7.99 8.50 7.90
CA GLY A 25 -8.07 7.57 6.79
C GLY A 25 -6.70 7.01 6.40
N MET A 26 -5.67 7.85 6.34
CA MET A 26 -4.30 7.44 6.05
C MET A 26 -3.76 6.49 7.12
N ALA A 27 -4.02 6.75 8.41
CA ALA A 27 -3.65 5.85 9.49
C ALA A 27 -4.35 4.49 9.37
N ALA A 28 -5.64 4.48 8.99
CA ALA A 28 -6.39 3.26 8.77
C ALA A 28 -5.87 2.46 7.56
N VAL A 29 -5.43 3.12 6.49
CA VAL A 29 -4.78 2.48 5.33
C VAL A 29 -3.45 1.84 5.74
N GLU A 30 -2.61 2.51 6.51
CA GLU A 30 -1.33 1.94 6.98
C GLU A 30 -1.55 0.70 7.85
N GLU A 31 -2.49 0.76 8.77
CA GLU A 31 -2.86 -0.40 9.61
C GLU A 31 -3.42 -1.55 8.77
N LYS A 32 -4.29 -1.26 7.80
CA LYS A 32 -4.83 -2.26 6.89
C LYS A 32 -3.73 -2.88 6.03
N LEU A 33 -2.85 -2.08 5.47
CA LEU A 33 -1.71 -2.54 4.67
C LEU A 33 -0.82 -3.49 5.48
N ARG A 34 -0.47 -3.13 6.71
CA ARG A 34 0.31 -3.98 7.62
C ARG A 34 -0.40 -5.30 7.90
N THR A 35 -1.69 -5.25 8.23
CA THR A 35 -2.49 -6.45 8.52
C THR A 35 -2.55 -7.39 7.31
N GLU A 36 -2.67 -6.86 6.10
CA GLU A 36 -2.71 -7.68 4.88
C GLU A 36 -1.35 -8.34 4.60
N ILE A 37 -0.24 -7.63 4.79
CA ILE A 37 1.10 -8.17 4.65
C ILE A 37 1.35 -9.31 5.66
N ASP A 38 0.90 -9.14 6.91
CA ASP A 38 1.07 -10.12 7.99
C ASP A 38 0.27 -11.42 7.78
N ARG A 39 -0.70 -11.44 6.87
CA ARG A 39 -1.46 -12.64 6.50
C ARG A 39 -0.70 -13.60 5.58
N GLY A 40 0.38 -13.15 4.97
CA GLY A 40 1.19 -13.96 4.07
C GLY A 40 1.97 -15.06 4.80
N PRO A 41 2.59 -16.00 4.04
CA PRO A 41 3.50 -17.00 4.59
C PRO A 41 4.70 -16.35 5.30
N ASP A 42 5.12 -16.90 6.44
CA ASP A 42 6.18 -16.33 7.28
C ASP A 42 7.48 -16.04 6.51
N PHE A 43 7.87 -16.94 5.60
CA PHE A 43 9.08 -16.77 4.81
C PHE A 43 9.04 -15.59 3.81
N LEU A 44 7.84 -15.07 3.49
CA LEU A 44 7.65 -13.92 2.61
C LEU A 44 7.38 -12.61 3.34
N LYS A 45 6.95 -12.65 4.61
CA LYS A 45 6.50 -11.44 5.34
C LYS A 45 7.53 -10.32 5.33
N ASP A 46 8.78 -10.63 5.71
CA ASP A 46 9.88 -9.67 5.73
C ASP A 46 10.24 -9.15 4.33
N LYS A 47 10.09 -9.99 3.29
CA LYS A 47 10.36 -9.62 1.90
C LYS A 47 9.24 -8.73 1.34
N VAL A 48 7.98 -9.09 1.60
CA VAL A 48 6.80 -8.31 1.17
C VAL A 48 6.73 -6.97 1.92
N SER A 49 7.10 -6.95 3.20
CA SER A 49 7.07 -5.72 4.03
C SER A 49 8.23 -4.76 3.76
N HIS A 50 9.32 -5.24 3.15
CA HIS A 50 10.57 -4.50 3.00
C HIS A 50 10.38 -3.10 2.39
N LEU A 51 9.79 -3.00 1.19
CA LEU A 51 9.54 -1.71 0.55
C LEU A 51 8.34 -0.97 1.15
N SER A 52 7.40 -1.67 1.75
CA SER A 52 6.28 -1.03 2.45
C SER A 52 6.76 -0.28 3.69
N HIS A 53 7.67 -0.86 4.47
CA HIS A 53 8.27 -0.23 5.66
C HIS A 53 9.35 0.81 5.32
N ALA A 54 9.95 0.74 4.14
CA ALA A 54 10.91 1.76 3.69
C ALA A 54 10.27 3.15 3.49
N GLY A 55 8.96 3.26 3.73
CA GLY A 55 8.21 4.50 3.64
C GLY A 55 7.70 4.78 2.22
N GLY A 56 7.28 6.00 2.02
CA GLY A 56 6.72 6.49 0.76
C GLY A 56 5.76 7.63 1.06
N LYS A 57 5.53 8.51 0.09
CA LYS A 57 4.63 9.67 0.27
C LYS A 57 3.15 9.27 0.37
N ARG A 58 2.81 7.99 0.15
CA ARG A 58 1.42 7.48 0.18
C ARG A 58 0.43 8.35 -0.61
N PHE A 59 0.91 8.94 -1.68
CA PHE A 59 0.12 9.87 -2.50
C PHE A 59 -1.13 9.19 -3.07
N ARG A 60 -1.02 7.93 -3.53
CA ARG A 60 -2.14 7.20 -4.15
C ARG A 60 -3.29 6.93 -3.17
N PRO A 61 -3.06 6.35 -1.98
CA PRO A 61 -4.13 6.20 -1.01
C PRO A 61 -4.71 7.54 -0.55
N MET A 62 -3.89 8.58 -0.41
CA MET A 62 -4.38 9.93 -0.08
C MET A 62 -5.33 10.45 -1.16
N MET A 63 -5.01 10.29 -2.43
CA MET A 63 -5.90 10.69 -3.53
C MET A 63 -7.21 9.90 -3.53
N ALA A 64 -7.18 8.61 -3.22
CA ALA A 64 -8.40 7.80 -3.09
C ALA A 64 -9.29 8.30 -1.95
N LEU A 65 -8.71 8.63 -0.80
CA LEU A 65 -9.42 9.19 0.35
C LEU A 65 -10.00 10.57 0.03
N LEU A 66 -9.23 11.46 -0.60
CA LEU A 66 -9.70 12.79 -1.03
C LEU A 66 -10.84 12.68 -2.04
N ALA A 67 -10.72 11.79 -3.03
CA ALA A 67 -11.77 11.58 -4.02
C ALA A 67 -13.08 11.08 -3.36
N SER A 68 -12.97 10.28 -2.30
CA SER A 68 -14.14 9.78 -1.57
C SER A 68 -14.95 10.87 -0.88
N GLU A 69 -14.34 12.03 -0.56
CA GLU A 69 -15.01 13.16 0.07
C GLU A 69 -16.12 13.77 -0.82
N PHE A 70 -16.09 13.52 -2.13
CA PHE A 70 -17.17 13.87 -3.06
C PHE A 70 -18.34 12.87 -3.03
N GLY A 71 -18.19 11.75 -2.34
CA GLY A 71 -19.20 10.70 -2.24
C GLY A 71 -20.10 10.86 -1.01
N LYS A 72 -21.07 9.95 -0.91
CA LYS A 72 -22.05 9.95 0.20
C LYS A 72 -21.50 9.40 1.51
N ARG A 73 -20.43 8.57 1.46
CA ARG A 73 -19.86 7.87 2.62
C ARG A 73 -18.31 7.88 2.58
N PRO A 74 -17.68 9.06 2.72
CA PRO A 74 -16.23 9.22 2.53
C PRO A 74 -15.39 8.41 3.56
N GLN A 75 -15.96 8.06 4.70
CA GLN A 75 -15.27 7.33 5.77
C GLN A 75 -15.67 5.85 5.84
N ALA A 76 -16.35 5.35 4.82
CA ALA A 76 -16.76 3.95 4.78
C ALA A 76 -15.53 3.00 4.79
N PRO A 77 -15.60 1.84 5.45
CA PRO A 77 -14.53 0.85 5.46
C PRO A 77 -14.08 0.42 4.05
N GLU A 78 -15.00 0.42 3.10
CA GLU A 78 -14.74 0.11 1.68
C GLU A 78 -13.77 1.11 1.04
N VAL A 79 -13.83 2.39 1.44
CA VAL A 79 -12.90 3.42 0.96
C VAL A 79 -11.47 3.13 1.43
N VAL A 80 -11.31 2.75 2.69
CA VAL A 80 -10.00 2.36 3.24
C VAL A 80 -9.47 1.11 2.53
N LYS A 81 -10.33 0.11 2.26
CA LYS A 81 -9.95 -1.07 1.49
C LYS A 81 -9.48 -0.69 0.09
N ALA A 82 -10.25 0.12 -0.63
CA ALA A 82 -9.89 0.56 -1.99
C ALA A 82 -8.57 1.33 -2.01
N ALA A 83 -8.37 2.26 -1.08
CA ALA A 83 -7.13 3.01 -0.95
C ALA A 83 -5.93 2.09 -0.63
N THR A 84 -6.14 1.05 0.19
CA THR A 84 -5.12 0.03 0.50
C THR A 84 -4.77 -0.78 -0.74
N VAL A 85 -5.76 -1.23 -1.50
CA VAL A 85 -5.56 -1.99 -2.76
C VAL A 85 -4.69 -1.20 -3.74
N VAL A 86 -5.00 0.09 -3.94
CA VAL A 86 -4.24 0.95 -4.86
C VAL A 86 -2.77 1.05 -4.43
N GLU A 87 -2.48 1.18 -3.14
CA GLU A 87 -1.10 1.22 -2.65
C GLU A 87 -0.42 -0.14 -2.76
N MET A 88 -1.11 -1.25 -2.46
CA MET A 88 -0.55 -2.60 -2.61
C MET A 88 -0.15 -2.90 -4.05
N VAL A 89 -1.01 -2.59 -5.01
CA VAL A 89 -0.70 -2.73 -6.44
C VAL A 89 0.52 -1.89 -6.81
N HIS A 90 0.58 -0.62 -6.35
CA HIS A 90 1.74 0.22 -6.60
C HIS A 90 3.03 -0.35 -6.00
N VAL A 91 3.00 -0.83 -4.75
CA VAL A 91 4.20 -1.42 -4.15
C VAL A 91 4.61 -2.69 -4.89
N ALA A 92 3.67 -3.51 -5.33
CA ALA A 92 3.95 -4.70 -6.15
C ALA A 92 4.68 -4.32 -7.46
N THR A 93 4.22 -3.27 -8.15
CA THR A 93 4.90 -2.80 -9.37
C THR A 93 6.33 -2.34 -9.09
N LEU A 94 6.61 -1.74 -7.93
CA LEU A 94 7.97 -1.33 -7.58
C LEU A 94 8.92 -2.52 -7.42
N TYR A 95 8.44 -3.65 -6.88
CA TYR A 95 9.24 -4.88 -6.80
C TYR A 95 9.59 -5.41 -8.20
N HIS A 96 8.64 -5.39 -9.12
CA HIS A 96 8.85 -5.86 -10.49
C HIS A 96 9.71 -4.88 -11.30
N ASP A 97 9.46 -3.57 -11.16
CA ASP A 97 10.25 -2.52 -11.82
C ASP A 97 11.73 -2.60 -11.42
N ASP A 98 12.01 -2.82 -10.12
CA ASP A 98 13.38 -2.95 -9.63
C ASP A 98 14.14 -4.12 -10.29
N VAL A 99 13.44 -5.22 -10.58
CA VAL A 99 14.03 -6.35 -11.32
C VAL A 99 14.28 -5.98 -12.77
N MET A 100 13.32 -5.33 -13.44
CA MET A 100 13.46 -4.93 -14.85
C MET A 100 14.52 -3.86 -15.04
N ASP A 101 14.64 -2.93 -14.10
CA ASP A 101 15.59 -1.82 -14.13
C ASP A 101 16.97 -2.19 -13.57
N GLU A 102 17.14 -3.43 -13.06
CA GLU A 102 18.34 -3.88 -12.34
C GLU A 102 18.71 -2.91 -11.19
N ALA A 103 17.69 -2.36 -10.53
CA ALA A 103 17.88 -1.34 -9.52
C ALA A 103 18.54 -1.91 -8.27
N GLU A 104 19.57 -1.24 -7.74
CA GLU A 104 20.23 -1.64 -6.49
C GLU A 104 19.55 -1.05 -5.26
N ARG A 105 18.86 0.07 -5.41
CA ARG A 105 18.23 0.81 -4.30
C ARG A 105 16.85 1.33 -4.65
N ARG A 106 15.95 1.30 -3.66
CA ARG A 106 14.60 1.88 -3.73
C ARG A 106 14.23 2.53 -2.39
N ARG A 107 13.69 3.76 -2.42
CA ARG A 107 13.27 4.47 -1.21
C ARG A 107 14.36 4.59 -0.14
N GLY A 108 15.62 4.70 -0.55
CA GLY A 108 16.77 4.83 0.36
C GLY A 108 17.30 3.52 0.96
N VAL A 109 16.63 2.38 0.71
CA VAL A 109 17.08 1.05 1.11
C VAL A 109 17.54 0.23 -0.10
N GLU A 110 18.22 -0.89 0.13
CA GLU A 110 18.52 -1.85 -0.93
C GLU A 110 17.20 -2.36 -1.54
N SER A 111 17.17 -2.52 -2.87
CA SER A 111 16.05 -3.15 -3.54
C SER A 111 15.95 -4.64 -3.18
N ALA A 112 14.76 -5.22 -3.34
CA ALA A 112 14.56 -6.62 -2.97
C ALA A 112 15.36 -7.59 -3.85
N ASN A 113 15.50 -7.30 -5.14
CA ASN A 113 16.31 -8.07 -6.08
C ASN A 113 17.80 -8.04 -5.71
N PHE A 114 18.32 -6.90 -5.27
CA PHE A 114 19.71 -6.74 -4.84
C PHE A 114 19.95 -7.43 -3.50
N ARG A 115 19.04 -7.25 -2.53
CA ARG A 115 19.17 -7.80 -1.17
C ARG A 115 19.02 -9.32 -1.11
N TRP A 116 18.15 -9.91 -1.93
CA TRP A 116 17.86 -11.34 -1.95
C TRP A 116 18.13 -11.96 -3.31
N SER A 117 17.23 -11.76 -4.27
CA SER A 117 17.37 -12.19 -5.68
C SER A 117 16.19 -11.69 -6.50
N ASN A 118 16.32 -11.74 -7.82
CA ASN A 118 15.22 -11.44 -8.74
C ASN A 118 13.98 -12.31 -8.48
N SER A 119 14.18 -13.61 -8.26
CA SER A 119 13.08 -14.54 -7.98
C SER A 119 12.31 -14.16 -6.71
N VAL A 120 13.02 -13.76 -5.65
CA VAL A 120 12.39 -13.32 -4.40
C VAL A 120 11.62 -12.01 -4.60
N ALA A 121 12.19 -11.05 -5.34
CA ALA A 121 11.51 -9.80 -5.65
C ALA A 121 10.22 -10.03 -6.46
N ILE A 122 10.27 -10.88 -7.47
CA ILE A 122 9.09 -11.25 -8.28
C ILE A 122 8.02 -11.89 -7.39
N LEU A 123 8.38 -12.87 -6.56
CA LEU A 123 7.43 -13.54 -5.65
C LEU A 123 6.82 -12.58 -4.64
N ALA A 124 7.59 -11.62 -4.12
CA ALA A 124 7.07 -10.59 -3.20
C ALA A 124 6.04 -9.70 -3.89
N GLY A 125 6.32 -9.26 -5.12
CA GLY A 125 5.39 -8.50 -5.93
C GLY A 125 4.10 -9.28 -6.25
N ASP A 126 4.23 -10.55 -6.65
CA ASP A 126 3.10 -11.44 -6.94
C ASP A 126 2.23 -11.68 -5.70
N ALA A 127 2.84 -11.86 -4.53
CA ALA A 127 2.12 -12.00 -3.28
C ALA A 127 1.29 -10.74 -2.95
N LEU A 128 1.86 -9.55 -3.15
CA LEU A 128 1.11 -8.29 -2.97
C LEU A 128 -0.06 -8.17 -3.95
N LEU A 129 0.13 -8.55 -5.21
CA LEU A 129 -0.96 -8.55 -6.21
C LEU A 129 -2.07 -9.53 -5.83
N ALA A 130 -1.71 -10.73 -5.34
CA ALA A 130 -2.68 -11.71 -4.87
C ALA A 130 -3.48 -11.21 -3.67
N HIS A 131 -2.81 -10.57 -2.69
CA HIS A 131 -3.48 -9.94 -1.54
C HIS A 131 -4.38 -8.78 -1.98
N ALA A 132 -3.93 -7.92 -2.90
CA ALA A 132 -4.72 -6.84 -3.46
C ALA A 132 -5.98 -7.36 -4.17
N SER A 133 -5.85 -8.41 -4.99
CA SER A 133 -6.96 -9.05 -5.69
C SER A 133 -7.99 -9.66 -4.73
N ARG A 134 -7.51 -10.33 -3.67
CA ARG A 134 -8.39 -10.87 -2.62
C ARG A 134 -9.15 -9.74 -1.92
N LEU A 135 -8.47 -8.67 -1.52
CA LEU A 135 -9.08 -7.53 -0.84
C LEU A 135 -10.08 -6.79 -1.73
N MET A 136 -9.79 -6.70 -3.03
CA MET A 136 -10.71 -6.14 -4.03
C MET A 136 -11.97 -7.00 -4.17
N GLY A 137 -11.84 -8.33 -4.13
CA GLY A 137 -12.97 -9.25 -4.15
C GLY A 137 -13.91 -9.13 -2.93
N GLU A 138 -13.45 -8.55 -1.83
CA GLU A 138 -14.27 -8.23 -0.65
C GLU A 138 -15.04 -6.90 -0.80
N LEU A 139 -14.74 -6.10 -1.83
CA LEU A 139 -15.49 -4.88 -2.11
C LEU A 139 -16.76 -5.25 -2.86
N ASP A 140 -17.89 -4.68 -2.46
CA ASP A 140 -19.22 -4.91 -3.06
C ASP A 140 -19.36 -4.21 -4.43
N THR A 141 -18.27 -4.20 -5.19
CA THR A 141 -18.15 -3.54 -6.49
C THR A 141 -17.85 -4.56 -7.59
N HIS A 142 -18.75 -5.56 -7.71
CA HIS A 142 -18.66 -6.56 -8.80
C HIS A 142 -18.56 -5.94 -10.20
N LEU A 143 -18.93 -4.67 -10.34
CA LEU A 143 -18.95 -3.97 -11.62
C LEU A 143 -17.55 -3.66 -12.17
N SER A 144 -16.55 -3.43 -11.34
CA SER A 144 -15.20 -3.09 -11.83
C SER A 144 -14.43 -4.30 -12.38
N LEU A 145 -14.78 -5.51 -11.95
CA LEU A 145 -14.17 -6.75 -12.44
C LEU A 145 -14.90 -7.37 -13.63
N ILE A 146 -16.19 -7.02 -13.83
CA ILE A 146 -17.03 -7.57 -14.89
C ILE A 146 -16.94 -6.71 -16.17
N HIS A 147 -16.59 -5.44 -16.06
CA HIS A 147 -16.53 -4.50 -17.18
C HIS A 147 -15.12 -4.22 -17.73
N ILE A 148 -14.14 -5.00 -17.33
CA ILE A 148 -12.84 -5.06 -18.01
C ILE A 148 -12.96 -6.15 -19.10
#